data_5121d2e807b39351265a29d0a9ead59c
#
_entry.id   5121d2e807b39351265a29d0a9ead59c
#
_cell.length_a   1.000
_cell.length_b   1.000
_cell.length_c   1.000
_cell.angle_alpha   90.00
_cell.angle_beta   90.00
_cell.angle_gamma   90.00
#
_symmetry.space_group_name_H-M   'P 1'
#
loop_
_entity.id
_entity.type
_entity.pdbx_description
1 polymer ?
#
loop_
_entity_poly.entity_id
_entity_poly.type
_entity_poly.pdbx_seq_one_letter_code
_entity_poly.pdbx_strand_id
1 'polypeptide(L)'
;FITSAAHPPGLLNIKKPGIVPLINKGIVLNIYIPNHIIPKQGDVRFIIEFFVWLLGEEKWKMIEQWIAFMILFPGIKMKWAVVLVSVVEGVGKGLLARLCSRILGSDNVNENANYKHLTNTHNTLLIGTQLLVLNEVSLGDFKSKQEGTNTLKNFVADDIYSCNFKNKPMVKLPNLTNFMLLSNDERVVGAPNGGRRYYFCNIKKTEQDIIQKTNENFYDKA
;
A
#
# COMPACT_ATOMS: atom_id res chain seq x y z
N PHE A 1 17.20 5.78 18.89
CA PHE A 1 16.37 4.72 18.33
C PHE A 1 15.50 5.34 17.24
N ILE A 2 15.74 4.95 15.98
CA ILE A 2 14.89 5.33 14.86
C ILE A 2 13.71 4.36 14.89
N THR A 3 12.58 4.82 15.34
CA THR A 3 11.34 4.12 15.06
C THR A 3 10.59 4.93 14.01
N SER A 4 10.16 4.31 12.94
CA SER A 4 9.10 4.84 12.12
C SER A 4 7.86 4.85 13.00
N ALA A 5 7.70 5.91 13.75
CA ALA A 5 6.62 6.01 14.68
C ALA A 5 5.42 6.55 13.96
N ALA A 6 4.70 5.64 13.40
CA ALA A 6 3.30 5.82 13.38
C ALA A 6 2.81 5.49 14.79
N HIS A 7 2.14 6.37 15.42
CA HIS A 7 1.75 6.27 16.82
C HIS A 7 0.37 5.68 16.99
N PRO A 8 0.09 5.14 18.16
CA PRO A 8 -1.27 4.74 18.49
C PRO A 8 -2.24 5.92 18.36
N PRO A 9 -3.48 5.65 17.94
CA PRO A 9 -4.53 6.66 17.83
C PRO A 9 -4.64 7.45 19.13
N GLY A 10 -4.69 8.75 19.02
CA GLY A 10 -4.87 9.67 20.15
C GLY A 10 -3.65 10.45 20.60
N LEU A 11 -2.41 10.04 20.27
CA LEU A 11 -1.20 10.76 20.70
C LEU A 11 -0.49 11.54 19.61
N LEU A 12 -0.89 11.33 18.35
CA LEU A 12 -0.26 11.99 17.23
C LEU A 12 -1.16 12.61 16.22
N ASN A 13 -2.24 13.07 16.66
CA ASN A 13 -2.70 14.18 15.90
C ASN A 13 -1.51 15.11 15.75
N ILE A 14 -0.67 14.89 14.64
CA ILE A 14 -0.11 16.04 14.05
C ILE A 14 1.17 16.56 14.60
N LYS A 15 2.00 15.73 15.09
CA LYS A 15 3.31 16.28 15.41
C LYS A 15 4.18 16.27 14.17
N LYS A 16 4.72 17.44 13.86
CA LYS A 16 5.75 17.63 12.84
C LYS A 16 6.82 16.55 12.98
N PRO A 17 7.47 16.15 11.87
CA PRO A 17 8.64 15.30 11.93
C PRO A 17 9.63 15.80 12.99
N GLY A 18 10.24 14.90 13.73
CA GLY A 18 11.21 15.27 14.75
C GLY A 18 11.26 14.32 15.94
N ILE A 19 12.03 14.72 16.93
CA ILE A 19 12.22 13.95 18.16
C ILE A 19 11.00 14.12 19.06
N VAL A 20 10.35 13.03 19.41
CA VAL A 20 9.15 13.01 20.23
C VAL A 20 9.35 12.13 21.45
N PRO A 21 9.13 12.65 22.67
CA PRO A 21 9.10 11.82 23.85
C PRO A 21 7.83 10.96 23.87
N LEU A 22 7.97 9.68 24.16
CA LEU A 22 6.84 8.78 24.40
C LEU A 22 6.76 8.44 25.87
N ILE A 23 5.56 8.54 26.42
CA ILE A 23 5.27 8.11 27.78
C ILE A 23 5.62 6.62 27.89
N ASN A 24 6.51 6.28 28.82
CA ASN A 24 7.00 4.92 29.10
C ASN A 24 7.79 4.21 27.99
N LYS A 25 8.16 4.89 26.89
CA LYS A 25 8.91 4.29 25.77
C LYS A 25 10.16 5.07 25.37
N GLY A 26 10.54 6.09 26.14
CA GLY A 26 11.72 6.90 25.84
C GLY A 26 11.51 7.91 24.70
N ILE A 27 12.57 8.21 24.00
CA ILE A 27 12.59 9.19 22.88
C ILE A 27 12.52 8.44 21.57
N VAL A 28 11.64 8.85 20.67
CA VAL A 28 11.51 8.31 19.32
C VAL A 28 11.63 9.42 18.27
N LEU A 29 12.15 9.06 17.12
CA LEU A 29 12.16 9.95 15.96
C LEU A 29 10.88 9.71 15.16
N ASN A 30 10.03 10.73 15.08
CA ASN A 30 8.87 10.73 14.16
C ASN A 30 9.35 11.13 12.78
N ILE A 31 9.29 10.22 11.83
CA ILE A 31 9.66 10.44 10.42
C ILE A 31 8.43 10.54 9.50
N TYR A 32 7.23 10.46 10.07
CA TYR A 32 6.01 10.66 9.30
C TYR A 32 5.92 12.11 8.80
N ILE A 33 5.70 12.27 7.52
CA ILE A 33 5.54 13.57 6.87
C ILE A 33 4.03 13.77 6.60
N PRO A 34 3.36 14.68 7.32
CA PRO A 34 1.95 14.97 7.05
C PRO A 34 1.76 15.42 5.60
N ASN A 35 0.71 14.94 4.96
CA ASN A 35 0.36 15.43 3.64
C ASN A 35 -0.04 16.91 3.72
N HIS A 36 0.55 17.74 2.88
CA HIS A 36 0.31 19.18 2.83
C HIS A 36 -0.88 19.56 1.92
N ILE A 37 -1.55 18.58 1.32
CA ILE A 37 -2.73 18.84 0.51
C ILE A 37 -3.86 19.33 1.41
N ILE A 38 -4.33 20.52 1.13
CA ILE A 38 -5.52 21.10 1.79
C ILE A 38 -6.75 20.59 1.04
N PRO A 39 -7.59 19.75 1.68
CA PRO A 39 -8.79 19.25 1.04
C PRO A 39 -9.70 20.41 0.63
N LYS A 40 -10.21 20.37 -0.58
CA LYS A 40 -11.22 21.28 -1.09
C LYS A 40 -12.45 20.50 -1.51
N GLN A 41 -13.61 21.08 -1.29
CA GLN A 41 -14.85 20.52 -1.83
C GLN A 41 -14.79 20.57 -3.36
N GLY A 42 -15.09 19.45 -4.01
CA GLY A 42 -15.09 19.33 -5.45
C GLY A 42 -15.92 18.12 -5.90
N ASP A 43 -16.18 18.05 -7.19
CA ASP A 43 -16.87 16.90 -7.78
C ASP A 43 -15.86 15.79 -8.07
N VAL A 44 -15.97 14.71 -7.32
CA VAL A 44 -15.12 13.52 -7.44
C VAL A 44 -15.88 12.33 -8.04
N ARG A 45 -17.12 12.55 -8.51
CA ARG A 45 -17.98 11.46 -9.01
C ARG A 45 -17.31 10.67 -10.13
N PHE A 46 -16.61 11.34 -11.03
CA PHE A 46 -15.89 10.68 -12.14
C PHE A 46 -14.85 9.65 -11.67
N ILE A 47 -14.14 9.93 -10.56
CA ILE A 47 -13.16 8.99 -9.97
C ILE A 47 -13.91 7.80 -9.37
N ILE A 48 -14.97 8.07 -8.60
CA ILE A 48 -15.78 7.03 -7.96
C ILE A 48 -16.42 6.14 -9.03
N GLU A 49 -17.07 6.72 -10.04
CA GLU A 49 -17.70 6.01 -11.15
C GLU A 49 -16.70 5.15 -11.93
N PHE A 50 -15.48 5.64 -12.13
CA PHE A 50 -14.44 4.87 -12.79
C PHE A 50 -14.06 3.62 -11.97
N PHE A 51 -13.79 3.77 -10.67
CA PHE A 51 -13.39 2.63 -9.85
C PHE A 51 -14.56 1.69 -9.55
N VAL A 52 -15.78 2.18 -9.44
CA VAL A 52 -16.99 1.35 -9.38
C VAL A 52 -17.14 0.53 -10.66
N TRP A 53 -16.98 1.15 -11.83
CA TRP A 53 -16.98 0.46 -13.11
C TRP A 53 -15.87 -0.59 -13.22
N LEU A 54 -14.67 -0.27 -12.73
CA LEU A 54 -13.50 -1.14 -12.81
C LEU A 54 -13.56 -2.34 -11.87
N LEU A 55 -13.98 -2.12 -10.63
CA LEU A 55 -13.87 -3.07 -9.53
C LEU A 55 -15.23 -3.67 -9.08
N GLY A 56 -16.31 -2.97 -9.39
CA GLY A 56 -17.62 -3.18 -8.79
C GLY A 56 -17.80 -2.40 -7.48
N GLU A 57 -19.05 -2.07 -7.18
CA GLU A 57 -19.43 -1.19 -6.06
C GLU A 57 -18.93 -1.71 -4.70
N GLU A 58 -19.15 -3.01 -4.42
CA GLU A 58 -18.76 -3.62 -3.15
C GLU A 58 -17.23 -3.53 -2.91
N LYS A 59 -16.44 -3.86 -3.94
CA LYS A 59 -14.98 -3.83 -3.83
C LYS A 59 -14.44 -2.41 -3.72
N TRP A 60 -15.03 -1.48 -4.49
CA TRP A 60 -14.65 -0.08 -4.39
C TRP A 60 -14.93 0.47 -3.00
N LYS A 61 -16.10 0.22 -2.43
CA LYS A 61 -16.46 0.64 -1.08
C LYS A 61 -15.48 0.12 -0.02
N MET A 62 -15.02 -1.12 -0.15
CA MET A 62 -14.00 -1.67 0.75
C MET A 62 -12.66 -0.94 0.59
N ILE A 63 -12.26 -0.62 -0.63
CA ILE A 63 -11.03 0.13 -0.90
C ILE A 63 -11.12 1.57 -0.39
N GLU A 64 -12.26 2.24 -0.56
CA GLU A 64 -12.49 3.58 0.01
C GLU A 64 -12.31 3.56 1.54
N GLN A 65 -12.90 2.59 2.22
CA GLN A 65 -12.75 2.43 3.66
C GLN A 65 -11.30 2.15 4.06
N TRP A 66 -10.59 1.34 3.26
CA TRP A 66 -9.18 1.03 3.47
C TRP A 66 -8.29 2.28 3.33
N ILE A 67 -8.55 3.12 2.32
CA ILE A 67 -7.85 4.39 2.13
C ILE A 67 -8.19 5.36 3.28
N ALA A 68 -9.48 5.50 3.62
CA ALA A 68 -9.94 6.36 4.72
C ALA A 68 -9.30 5.96 6.05
N PHE A 69 -9.15 4.66 6.32
CA PHE A 69 -8.47 4.19 7.52
C PHE A 69 -6.99 4.64 7.56
N MET A 70 -6.27 4.56 6.46
CA MET A 70 -4.87 5.05 6.41
C MET A 70 -4.77 6.56 6.63
N ILE A 71 -5.74 7.35 6.18
CA ILE A 71 -5.78 8.80 6.40
C ILE A 71 -6.04 9.11 7.88
N LEU A 72 -7.02 8.45 8.46
CA LEU A 72 -7.45 8.71 9.84
C LEU A 72 -6.48 8.15 10.88
N PHE A 73 -5.82 7.05 10.56
CA PHE A 73 -4.94 6.31 11.47
C PHE A 73 -3.58 6.00 10.83
N PRO A 74 -2.79 7.02 10.47
CA PRO A 74 -1.54 6.81 9.71
C PRO A 74 -0.51 5.94 10.44
N GLY A 75 -0.74 5.64 11.70
CA GLY A 75 0.13 4.83 12.52
C GLY A 75 -0.36 3.44 12.82
N ILE A 76 -1.47 3.05 12.22
CA ILE A 76 -2.03 1.73 12.43
C ILE A 76 -1.97 0.95 11.13
N LYS A 77 -1.27 -0.18 11.20
CA LYS A 77 -1.20 -1.12 10.11
C LYS A 77 -2.44 -1.99 10.05
N MET A 78 -3.03 -2.10 8.88
CA MET A 78 -3.98 -3.17 8.60
C MET A 78 -3.23 -4.46 8.29
N LYS A 79 -3.65 -5.57 8.92
CA LYS A 79 -2.97 -6.87 8.77
C LYS A 79 -3.45 -7.65 7.54
N TRP A 80 -3.82 -6.92 6.52
CA TRP A 80 -4.21 -7.43 5.21
C TRP A 80 -3.85 -6.43 4.11
N ALA A 81 -3.67 -6.94 2.91
CA ALA A 81 -3.27 -6.20 1.73
C ALA A 81 -4.36 -6.21 0.67
N VAL A 82 -4.48 -5.12 -0.08
CA VAL A 82 -5.26 -5.07 -1.32
C VAL A 82 -4.45 -5.71 -2.44
N VAL A 83 -5.09 -6.60 -3.20
CA VAL A 83 -4.47 -7.27 -4.36
C VAL A 83 -5.30 -6.97 -5.60
N LEU A 84 -4.75 -6.20 -6.53
CA LEU A 84 -5.36 -5.92 -7.82
C LEU A 84 -4.77 -6.85 -8.87
N VAL A 85 -5.61 -7.66 -9.48
CA VAL A 85 -5.20 -8.61 -10.52
C VAL A 85 -5.94 -8.31 -11.81
N SER A 86 -5.20 -8.28 -12.91
CA SER A 86 -5.77 -8.21 -14.25
C SER A 86 -4.80 -8.81 -15.26
N VAL A 87 -5.27 -9.72 -16.07
CA VAL A 87 -4.50 -10.27 -17.20
C VAL A 87 -4.22 -9.17 -18.24
N VAL A 88 -5.13 -8.22 -18.40
CA VAL A 88 -4.97 -7.08 -19.32
C VAL A 88 -4.13 -6.00 -18.65
N GLU A 89 -3.16 -5.48 -19.37
CA GLU A 89 -2.34 -4.33 -18.93
C GLU A 89 -3.09 -3.01 -19.16
N GLY A 90 -2.63 -1.94 -18.52
CA GLY A 90 -3.22 -0.60 -18.71
C GLY A 90 -4.62 -0.39 -18.13
N VAL A 91 -5.20 -1.36 -17.41
CA VAL A 91 -6.58 -1.30 -16.88
C VAL A 91 -6.79 -0.29 -15.73
N GLY A 92 -5.77 0.44 -15.30
CA GLY A 92 -5.89 1.40 -14.20
C GLY A 92 -5.44 0.90 -12.84
N LYS A 93 -4.81 -0.28 -12.72
CA LYS A 93 -4.21 -0.74 -11.43
C LYS A 93 -3.26 0.30 -10.85
N GLY A 94 -2.34 0.82 -11.65
CA GLY A 94 -1.40 1.87 -11.25
C GLY A 94 -2.06 3.22 -10.95
N LEU A 95 -3.24 3.50 -11.52
CA LEU A 95 -3.99 4.72 -11.22
C LEU A 95 -4.45 4.74 -9.76
N LEU A 96 -4.91 3.59 -9.21
CA LEU A 96 -5.27 3.49 -7.80
C LEU A 96 -4.06 3.73 -6.89
N ALA A 97 -2.90 3.16 -7.22
CA ALA A 97 -1.67 3.41 -6.46
C ALA A 97 -1.29 4.90 -6.47
N ARG A 98 -1.37 5.54 -7.63
CA ARG A 98 -1.11 6.98 -7.77
C ARG A 98 -2.13 7.84 -7.01
N LEU A 99 -3.41 7.46 -7.02
CA LEU A 99 -4.43 8.13 -6.22
C LEU A 99 -4.09 8.05 -4.72
N CYS A 100 -3.72 6.86 -4.22
CA CYS A 100 -3.28 6.70 -2.84
C CYS A 100 -2.07 7.58 -2.51
N SER A 101 -1.09 7.66 -3.40
CA SER A 101 0.10 8.51 -3.24
C SER A 101 -0.26 9.99 -3.15
N ARG A 102 -1.18 10.45 -3.98
CA ARG A 102 -1.68 11.83 -3.91
C ARG A 102 -2.40 12.11 -2.59
N ILE A 103 -3.24 11.19 -2.13
CA ILE A 103 -4.02 11.35 -0.90
C ILE A 103 -3.15 11.26 0.34
N LEU A 104 -2.24 10.29 0.42
CA LEU A 104 -1.41 10.02 1.60
C LEU A 104 -0.14 10.87 1.66
N GLY A 105 0.25 11.49 0.54
CA GLY A 105 1.52 12.17 0.35
C GLY A 105 2.59 11.25 -0.23
N SER A 106 3.28 11.72 -1.27
CA SER A 106 4.30 10.94 -2.00
C SER A 106 5.45 10.46 -1.11
N ASP A 107 5.78 11.20 -0.06
CA ASP A 107 6.84 10.84 0.88
C ASP A 107 6.46 9.64 1.77
N ASN A 108 5.18 9.36 1.90
CA ASN A 108 4.65 8.26 2.70
C ASN A 108 4.32 7.00 1.87
N VAL A 109 4.41 7.09 0.54
CA VAL A 109 4.03 6.00 -0.36
C VAL A 109 5.20 5.63 -1.26
N ASN A 110 5.50 4.35 -1.31
CA ASN A 110 6.43 3.81 -2.31
C ASN A 110 5.63 3.09 -3.40
N GLU A 111 5.50 3.75 -4.56
CA GLU A 111 4.69 3.26 -5.68
C GLU A 111 5.41 2.24 -6.58
N ASN A 112 6.74 2.14 -6.47
CA ASN A 112 7.57 1.43 -7.45
C ASN A 112 8.43 0.33 -6.83
N ALA A 113 7.93 -0.30 -5.78
CA ALA A 113 8.62 -1.43 -5.21
C ALA A 113 8.33 -2.72 -5.98
N ASN A 114 9.30 -3.62 -6.01
CA ASN A 114 9.09 -4.99 -6.41
C ASN A 114 9.45 -5.94 -5.27
N TYR A 115 9.10 -7.22 -5.42
CA TYR A 115 9.34 -8.20 -4.38
C TYR A 115 10.84 -8.35 -4.03
N LYS A 116 11.73 -8.24 -5.00
CA LYS A 116 13.19 -8.34 -4.79
C LYS A 116 13.69 -7.21 -3.89
N HIS A 117 13.14 -6.01 -4.02
CA HIS A 117 13.48 -4.90 -3.13
C HIS A 117 13.09 -5.19 -1.67
N LEU A 118 11.92 -5.83 -1.46
CA LEU A 118 11.43 -6.18 -0.13
C LEU A 118 12.29 -7.26 0.55
N THR A 119 12.80 -8.22 -0.23
CA THR A 119 13.59 -9.36 0.27
C THR A 119 15.10 -9.17 0.17
N ASN A 120 15.54 -8.00 -0.27
CA ASN A 120 16.95 -7.69 -0.41
C ASN A 120 17.68 -7.74 0.95
N THR A 121 19.00 -8.00 0.89
CA THR A 121 19.87 -8.04 2.08
C THR A 121 19.75 -6.76 2.93
N HIS A 122 19.56 -5.60 2.29
CA HIS A 122 19.35 -4.32 2.97
C HIS A 122 17.91 -3.88 2.79
N ASN A 123 17.04 -4.30 3.69
CA ASN A 123 15.59 -4.13 3.59
C ASN A 123 15.08 -2.87 4.34
N THR A 124 15.62 -1.72 3.99
CA THR A 124 15.20 -0.43 4.58
C THR A 124 13.91 0.15 3.99
N LEU A 125 13.33 -0.54 3.02
CA LEU A 125 12.21 -0.08 2.20
C LEU A 125 10.94 0.29 2.98
N LEU A 126 10.73 -0.35 4.14
CA LEU A 126 9.55 -0.11 4.98
C LEU A 126 9.72 1.09 5.93
N ILE A 127 10.93 1.65 6.04
CA ILE A 127 11.19 2.76 6.95
C ILE A 127 10.50 4.03 6.44
N GLY A 128 9.59 4.58 7.22
CA GLY A 128 8.83 5.77 6.86
C GLY A 128 7.74 5.55 5.80
N THR A 129 7.54 4.32 5.35
CA THR A 129 6.55 3.99 4.32
C THR A 129 5.22 3.62 4.98
N GLN A 130 4.17 4.39 4.71
CA GLN A 130 2.81 4.10 5.14
C GLN A 130 2.10 3.12 4.20
N LEU A 131 2.35 3.26 2.90
CA LEU A 131 1.84 2.36 1.87
C LEU A 131 2.96 1.92 0.93
N LEU A 132 3.16 0.61 0.82
CA LEU A 132 4.05 0.00 -0.15
C LEU A 132 3.25 -0.64 -1.26
N VAL A 133 3.49 -0.19 -2.49
CA VAL A 133 2.90 -0.79 -3.69
C VAL A 133 3.94 -1.72 -4.32
N LEU A 134 3.65 -3.00 -4.32
CA LEU A 134 4.45 -4.02 -4.99
C LEU A 134 3.92 -4.23 -6.39
N ASN A 135 4.70 -3.80 -7.37
CA ASN A 135 4.37 -3.96 -8.78
C ASN A 135 4.86 -5.32 -9.31
N GLU A 136 4.12 -5.86 -10.27
CA GLU A 136 4.49 -7.05 -11.03
C GLU A 136 4.84 -8.26 -10.16
N VAL A 137 4.13 -8.42 -9.04
CA VAL A 137 4.35 -9.58 -8.19
C VAL A 137 3.97 -10.84 -8.95
N SER A 138 4.94 -11.72 -9.17
CA SER A 138 4.72 -13.02 -9.82
C SER A 138 5.26 -14.16 -8.98
N LEU A 139 4.70 -15.36 -9.16
CA LEU A 139 5.21 -16.55 -8.48
C LEU A 139 6.61 -16.96 -8.94
N GLY A 140 7.06 -16.49 -10.11
CA GLY A 140 8.41 -16.70 -10.62
C GLY A 140 9.50 -15.94 -9.86
N ASP A 141 9.13 -14.91 -9.07
CA ASP A 141 10.08 -14.14 -8.26
C ASP A 141 10.56 -14.88 -7.01
N PHE A 142 10.01 -16.04 -6.73
CA PHE A 142 10.31 -16.82 -5.53
C PHE A 142 11.18 -18.04 -5.86
N LYS A 143 12.21 -18.29 -5.07
CA LYS A 143 13.03 -19.52 -5.15
C LYS A 143 12.19 -20.78 -4.98
N SER A 144 11.17 -20.70 -4.11
CA SER A 144 10.03 -21.62 -4.07
C SER A 144 8.74 -20.86 -3.86
N LYS A 145 7.63 -21.33 -4.46
CA LYS A 145 6.30 -20.71 -4.28
C LYS A 145 5.92 -20.58 -2.82
N GLN A 146 6.26 -21.57 -2.01
CA GLN A 146 5.92 -21.64 -0.60
C GLN A 146 6.69 -20.59 0.22
N GLU A 147 7.99 -20.46 -0.01
CA GLU A 147 8.85 -19.53 0.71
C GLU A 147 8.45 -18.07 0.44
N GLY A 148 8.24 -17.72 -0.82
CA GLY A 148 7.82 -16.39 -1.19
C GLY A 148 6.46 -16.00 -0.62
N THR A 149 5.50 -16.91 -0.71
CA THR A 149 4.16 -16.70 -0.15
C THR A 149 4.22 -16.50 1.37
N ASN A 150 5.02 -17.26 2.09
CA ASN A 150 5.19 -17.12 3.54
C ASN A 150 5.89 -15.81 3.90
N THR A 151 6.93 -15.44 3.18
CA THR A 151 7.64 -14.19 3.39
C THR A 151 6.71 -12.97 3.24
N LEU A 152 5.92 -12.93 2.16
CA LEU A 152 4.97 -11.85 1.92
C LEU A 152 3.87 -11.82 2.99
N LYS A 153 3.35 -12.99 3.39
CA LYS A 153 2.38 -13.11 4.49
C LYS A 153 2.92 -12.52 5.80
N ASN A 154 4.20 -12.74 6.10
CA ASN A 154 4.83 -12.22 7.31
C ASN A 154 4.94 -10.69 7.23
N PHE A 155 5.41 -10.13 6.11
CA PHE A 155 5.46 -8.67 5.94
C PHE A 155 4.09 -8.03 6.05
N VAL A 156 3.04 -8.65 5.51
CA VAL A 156 1.67 -8.14 5.60
C VAL A 156 1.12 -8.25 7.03
N ALA A 157 1.42 -9.31 7.78
CA ALA A 157 0.76 -9.59 9.06
C ALA A 157 1.53 -9.16 10.30
N ASP A 158 2.87 -9.19 10.25
CA ASP A 158 3.70 -9.01 11.44
C ASP A 158 3.84 -7.54 11.82
N ASP A 159 3.79 -7.26 13.12
CA ASP A 159 3.93 -5.92 13.68
C ASP A 159 5.38 -5.46 13.79
N ILE A 160 6.32 -6.38 13.62
CA ILE A 160 7.76 -6.13 13.73
C ILE A 160 8.45 -6.79 12.54
N TYR A 161 9.44 -6.12 11.98
CA TYR A 161 10.32 -6.70 10.99
C TYR A 161 11.79 -6.49 11.35
N SER A 162 12.65 -7.39 10.87
CA SER A 162 14.10 -7.27 11.01
C SER A 162 14.65 -6.42 9.88
N CYS A 163 15.19 -5.26 10.22
CA CYS A 163 15.79 -4.33 9.27
C CYS A 163 17.32 -4.47 9.28
N ASN A 164 17.90 -4.65 8.12
CA ASN A 164 19.33 -4.79 7.93
C ASN A 164 19.90 -3.55 7.23
N PHE A 165 20.60 -2.72 7.97
CA PHE A 165 21.32 -1.58 7.42
C PHE A 165 22.71 -2.00 6.94
N LYS A 166 23.19 -1.38 5.85
CA LYS A 166 24.55 -1.62 5.37
C LYS A 166 25.56 -1.28 6.48
N ASN A 167 26.46 -2.21 6.78
CA ASN A 167 27.53 -2.07 7.76
C ASN A 167 27.05 -1.74 9.21
N LYS A 168 25.85 -2.15 9.57
CA LYS A 168 25.31 -2.02 10.93
C LYS A 168 24.67 -3.32 11.39
N PRO A 169 24.58 -3.57 12.70
CA PRO A 169 23.84 -4.71 13.22
C PRO A 169 22.37 -4.64 12.79
N MET A 170 21.78 -5.82 12.57
CA MET A 170 20.36 -5.95 12.28
C MET A 170 19.53 -5.47 13.48
N VAL A 171 18.51 -4.67 13.20
CA VAL A 171 17.61 -4.13 14.23
C VAL A 171 16.18 -4.53 13.97
N LYS A 172 15.41 -4.73 15.03
CA LYS A 172 13.97 -4.96 14.94
C LYS A 172 13.25 -3.63 14.96
N LEU A 173 12.43 -3.37 13.95
CA LEU A 173 11.65 -2.15 13.81
C LEU A 173 10.15 -2.45 13.75
N PRO A 174 9.29 -1.53 14.22
CA PRO A 174 7.86 -1.62 14.01
C PRO A 174 7.55 -1.65 12.51
N ASN A 175 6.65 -2.53 12.10
CA ASN A 175 6.14 -2.58 10.75
C ASN A 175 4.78 -1.91 10.69
N LEU A 176 4.74 -0.70 10.19
CA LEU A 176 3.54 0.14 10.11
C LEU A 176 3.04 0.30 8.68
N THR A 177 3.68 -0.39 7.75
CA THR A 177 3.42 -0.31 6.32
C THR A 177 2.19 -1.13 5.95
N ASN A 178 1.26 -0.52 5.25
CA ASN A 178 0.20 -1.19 4.53
C ASN A 178 0.68 -1.62 3.15
N PHE A 179 0.06 -2.63 2.56
CA PHE A 179 0.51 -3.23 1.32
C PHE A 179 -0.57 -3.23 0.26
N MET A 180 -0.20 -2.85 -0.96
CA MET A 180 -0.98 -3.03 -2.18
C MET A 180 -0.15 -3.85 -3.17
N LEU A 181 -0.71 -4.89 -3.74
CA LEU A 181 -0.07 -5.74 -4.72
C LEU A 181 -0.74 -5.58 -6.07
N LEU A 182 0.05 -5.32 -7.10
CA LEU A 182 -0.41 -5.26 -8.49
C LEU A 182 0.17 -6.44 -9.25
N SER A 183 -0.67 -7.20 -9.92
CA SER A 183 -0.25 -8.38 -10.66
C SER A 183 -1.04 -8.60 -11.93
N ASN A 184 -0.40 -9.25 -12.90
CA ASN A 184 -1.03 -9.80 -14.09
C ASN A 184 -1.26 -11.32 -13.95
N ASP A 185 -0.85 -11.94 -12.83
CA ASP A 185 -1.06 -13.36 -12.53
C ASP A 185 -2.08 -13.53 -11.39
N GLU A 186 -3.15 -14.25 -11.62
CA GLU A 186 -4.19 -14.55 -10.61
C GLU A 186 -3.65 -15.37 -9.43
N ARG A 187 -2.50 -16.04 -9.61
CA ARG A 187 -1.86 -16.89 -8.60
C ARG A 187 -0.83 -16.15 -7.74
N VAL A 188 -0.83 -14.84 -7.78
CA VAL A 188 0.20 -13.94 -7.22
C VAL A 188 0.60 -14.24 -5.76
N VAL A 189 -0.31 -14.73 -4.94
CA VAL A 189 -0.05 -15.06 -3.52
C VAL A 189 -0.26 -16.53 -3.18
N GLY A 190 -0.30 -17.39 -4.18
CA GLY A 190 -0.37 -18.84 -4.01
C GLY A 190 -1.69 -19.39 -3.46
N ALA A 191 -2.71 -18.57 -3.27
CA ALA A 191 -4.03 -19.00 -2.82
C ALA A 191 -5.13 -18.29 -3.65
N PRO A 192 -5.96 -19.03 -4.38
CA PRO A 192 -7.04 -18.46 -5.21
C PRO A 192 -8.02 -17.58 -4.41
N ASN A 193 -8.16 -17.86 -3.12
CA ASN A 193 -9.06 -17.15 -2.20
C ASN A 193 -8.32 -16.42 -1.09
N GLY A 194 -7.00 -16.15 -1.24
CA GLY A 194 -6.19 -15.21 -0.48
C GLY A 194 -6.11 -15.38 1.05
N GLY A 195 -7.02 -16.09 1.65
CA GLY A 195 -7.16 -16.15 3.09
C GLY A 195 -7.35 -14.74 3.71
N ARG A 196 -7.40 -14.65 5.02
CA ARG A 196 -7.67 -13.40 5.78
C ARG A 196 -6.68 -12.25 5.59
N ARG A 197 -5.56 -12.49 4.86
CA ARG A 197 -4.49 -11.49 4.69
C ARG A 197 -4.56 -10.72 3.37
N TYR A 198 -5.42 -11.13 2.44
CA TYR A 198 -5.48 -10.54 1.11
C TYR A 198 -6.91 -10.28 0.68
N TYR A 199 -7.18 -9.06 0.24
CA TYR A 199 -8.44 -8.69 -0.38
C TYR A 199 -8.26 -8.61 -1.89
N PHE A 200 -8.80 -9.58 -2.60
CA PHE A 200 -8.63 -9.72 -4.04
C PHE A 200 -9.65 -8.93 -4.83
N CYS A 201 -9.14 -8.11 -5.73
CA CYS A 201 -9.91 -7.39 -6.73
C CYS A 201 -9.49 -7.88 -8.13
N ASN A 202 -10.16 -8.91 -8.62
CA ASN A 202 -9.94 -9.41 -9.98
C ASN A 202 -10.66 -8.50 -10.96
N ILE A 203 -9.91 -7.82 -11.80
CA ILE A 203 -10.40 -6.92 -12.83
C ILE A 203 -10.62 -7.74 -14.10
N LYS A 204 -11.89 -7.87 -14.49
CA LYS A 204 -12.30 -8.66 -15.67
C LYS A 204 -12.58 -7.79 -16.90
N LYS A 205 -12.02 -6.59 -16.97
CA LYS A 205 -12.18 -5.68 -18.08
C LYS A 205 -11.28 -6.09 -19.25
N THR A 206 -11.82 -6.02 -20.45
CA THR A 206 -11.07 -6.23 -21.68
C THR A 206 -10.38 -4.95 -22.13
N GLU A 207 -9.45 -5.06 -23.07
CA GLU A 207 -8.84 -3.88 -23.69
C GLU A 207 -9.90 -2.99 -24.37
N GLN A 208 -10.90 -3.59 -25.02
CA GLN A 208 -12.00 -2.85 -25.65
C GLN A 208 -12.83 -2.07 -24.63
N ASP A 209 -13.15 -2.66 -23.47
CA ASP A 209 -13.87 -1.97 -22.41
C ASP A 209 -13.12 -0.73 -21.93
N ILE A 210 -11.79 -0.82 -21.85
CA ILE A 210 -10.93 0.28 -21.40
C ILE A 210 -10.88 1.39 -22.45
N ILE A 211 -10.68 1.03 -23.71
CA ILE A 211 -10.67 1.98 -24.84
C ILE A 211 -12.00 2.74 -24.90
N GLN A 212 -13.13 2.03 -24.80
CA GLN A 212 -14.44 2.66 -24.78
C GLN A 212 -14.57 3.61 -23.58
N LYS A 213 -14.20 3.18 -22.37
CA LYS A 213 -14.30 4.00 -21.16
C LYS A 213 -13.39 5.23 -21.19
N THR A 214 -12.20 5.11 -21.75
CA THR A 214 -11.25 6.23 -21.88
C THR A 214 -11.67 7.22 -22.95
N ASN A 215 -12.30 6.77 -24.03
CA ASN A 215 -12.85 7.64 -25.08
C ASN A 215 -14.09 8.43 -24.62
N GLU A 216 -14.71 8.08 -23.47
CA GLU A 216 -15.81 8.83 -22.87
C GLU A 216 -15.33 10.09 -22.09
N ASN A 217 -14.22 10.70 -22.49
CA ASN A 217 -13.62 11.92 -21.91
C ASN A 217 -13.18 11.75 -20.43
N PHE A 218 -12.76 10.55 -20.06
CA PHE A 218 -12.25 10.32 -18.70
C PHE A 218 -10.99 11.14 -18.40
N TYR A 219 -10.05 11.19 -19.34
CA TYR A 219 -8.78 11.92 -19.14
C TYR A 219 -8.94 13.44 -19.16
N ASP A 220 -9.97 13.96 -19.80
CA ASP A 220 -10.25 15.40 -19.83
C ASP A 220 -10.83 15.94 -18.52
N LYS A 221 -11.28 15.03 -17.64
CA LYS A 221 -11.90 15.38 -16.33
C LYS A 221 -11.02 15.04 -15.13
N ALA A 222 -9.92 14.31 -15.34
CA ALA A 222 -8.99 13.86 -14.29
C ALA A 222 -7.78 14.80 -14.14
#